data_5bee8aec59c4b332f0388d50c41259f3
#
_entry.id   5bee8aec59c4b332f0388d50c41259f3
#
_cell.length_a   1.000
_cell.length_b   1.000
_cell.length_c   1.000
_cell.angle_alpha   90.00
_cell.angle_beta   90.00
_cell.angle_gamma   90.00
#
_symmetry.space_group_name_H-M   'P 1'
#
loop_
_entity.id
_entity.type
_entity.pdbx_description
1 polymer ?
#
loop_
_entity_poly.entity_id
_entity_poly.type
_entity_poly.pdbx_seq_one_letter_code
_entity_poly.pdbx_strand_id
1 'polypeptide(L)'
;MTKYKYLRLGLKKRIRYLKHNRRNKDYIVFLHGFMSDLEGKKPKTFLNFAKKNDLGFLALEYSGHGKSSGKFINGNISKWTKETSLFIKKNVKTNRIILIGSSMGAWISLNQFKFFKKQIKGFLGIGSAPEFLENLMWKKFSRKIKLEIIK
;
A
#
# COMPACT_ATOMS: atom_id res chain seq x y z
N MET A 1 12.30 -4.65 -18.55
CA MET A 1 11.10 -5.34 -18.05
C MET A 1 10.92 -5.11 -16.54
N THR A 2 9.69 -4.84 -16.07
CA THR A 2 9.39 -4.67 -14.65
C THR A 2 9.30 -6.06 -14.00
N LYS A 3 10.23 -6.39 -13.09
CA LYS A 3 10.28 -7.71 -12.43
C LYS A 3 9.50 -7.69 -11.12
N TYR A 4 8.35 -8.35 -11.09
CA TYR A 4 7.59 -8.60 -9.85
C TYR A 4 8.28 -9.67 -9.00
N LYS A 5 8.20 -9.49 -7.70
CA LYS A 5 8.74 -10.42 -6.70
C LYS A 5 7.63 -10.87 -5.76
N TYR A 6 7.87 -11.97 -5.04
CA TYR A 6 6.96 -12.46 -4.02
C TYR A 6 7.70 -12.63 -2.70
N LEU A 7 7.08 -12.17 -1.62
CA LEU A 7 7.54 -12.39 -0.26
C LEU A 7 6.56 -13.32 0.46
N ARG A 8 7.06 -14.39 1.06
CA ARG A 8 6.27 -15.25 1.94
C ARG A 8 6.15 -14.63 3.33
N LEU A 9 4.92 -14.54 3.83
CA LEU A 9 4.59 -14.13 5.19
C LEU A 9 3.92 -15.32 5.88
N GLY A 10 4.72 -16.27 6.36
CA GLY A 10 4.25 -17.57 6.87
C GLY A 10 4.02 -18.62 5.78
N LEU A 11 3.46 -19.80 6.16
CA LEU A 11 3.40 -20.99 5.30
C LEU A 11 2.53 -20.81 4.04
N LYS A 12 1.40 -20.09 4.15
CA LYS A 12 0.39 -19.99 3.07
C LYS A 12 0.20 -18.57 2.51
N LYS A 13 0.93 -17.57 3.02
CA LYS A 13 0.73 -16.18 2.64
C LYS A 13 1.87 -15.68 1.76
N ARG A 14 1.53 -15.24 0.55
CA ARG A 14 2.46 -14.71 -0.45
C ARG A 14 1.99 -13.34 -0.92
N ILE A 15 2.82 -12.34 -0.76
CA ILE A 15 2.57 -10.96 -1.16
C ILE A 15 3.41 -10.60 -2.37
N ARG A 16 2.78 -10.15 -3.46
CA ARG A 16 3.46 -9.65 -4.65
C ARG A 16 3.93 -8.21 -4.43
N TYR A 17 5.11 -7.89 -4.92
CA TYR A 17 5.67 -6.56 -4.76
C TYR A 17 6.64 -6.19 -5.88
N LEU A 18 6.87 -4.89 -6.02
CA LEU A 18 7.92 -4.28 -6.83
C LEU A 18 8.96 -3.66 -5.92
N LYS A 19 10.23 -3.85 -6.27
CA LYS A 19 11.32 -3.21 -5.53
C LYS A 19 12.44 -2.81 -6.48
N HIS A 20 12.87 -1.56 -6.35
CA HIS A 20 14.14 -1.06 -6.87
C HIS A 20 15.01 -0.70 -5.69
N ASN A 21 16.12 -1.44 -5.49
CA ASN A 21 16.95 -1.29 -4.30
C ASN A 21 18.04 -0.24 -4.54
N ARG A 22 18.12 0.73 -3.62
CA ARG A 22 19.24 1.69 -3.53
C ARG A 22 19.64 1.81 -2.07
N ARG A 23 20.91 1.55 -1.77
CA ARG A 23 21.45 1.71 -0.42
C ARG A 23 21.67 3.19 -0.11
N ASN A 24 21.38 3.60 1.12
CA ASN A 24 21.61 4.96 1.64
C ASN A 24 20.94 6.09 0.85
N LYS A 25 19.90 5.78 0.04
CA LYS A 25 19.10 6.74 -0.71
C LYS A 25 17.69 6.86 -0.14
N ASP A 26 17.02 7.93 -0.51
CA ASP A 26 15.61 8.10 -0.21
C ASP A 26 14.79 7.01 -0.87
N TYR A 27 13.76 6.55 -0.19
CA TYR A 27 12.89 5.49 -0.70
C TYR A 27 11.48 6.01 -0.93
N ILE A 28 10.97 5.80 -2.13
CA ILE A 28 9.55 5.95 -2.43
C ILE A 28 8.85 4.64 -2.05
N VAL A 29 7.83 4.73 -1.20
CA VAL A 29 6.91 3.62 -0.91
C VAL A 29 5.55 3.98 -1.51
N PHE A 30 5.16 3.27 -2.57
CA PHE A 30 3.88 3.49 -3.25
C PHE A 30 2.83 2.49 -2.76
N LEU A 31 1.66 3.00 -2.37
CA LEU A 31 0.52 2.25 -1.86
C LEU A 31 -0.70 2.46 -2.76
N HIS A 32 -1.20 1.38 -3.35
CA HIS A 32 -2.32 1.42 -4.30
C HIS A 32 -3.68 1.56 -3.61
N GLY A 33 -4.71 1.85 -4.40
CA GLY A 33 -6.09 2.03 -3.93
C GLY A 33 -6.86 0.73 -3.74
N PHE A 34 -8.13 0.89 -3.37
CA PHE A 34 -9.11 -0.17 -3.16
C PHE A 34 -9.29 -1.00 -4.44
N MET A 35 -9.31 -2.33 -4.32
CA MET A 35 -9.45 -3.29 -5.44
C MET A 35 -8.49 -3.04 -6.61
N SER A 36 -7.32 -2.46 -6.34
CA SER A 36 -6.29 -2.16 -7.33
C SER A 36 -5.11 -3.13 -7.20
N ASP A 37 -4.12 -2.97 -8.08
CA ASP A 37 -2.92 -3.80 -8.14
C ASP A 37 -1.67 -2.99 -8.52
N LEU A 38 -0.58 -3.69 -8.82
CA LEU A 38 0.68 -3.09 -9.27
C LEU A 38 0.85 -3.07 -10.81
N GLU A 39 -0.12 -3.53 -11.57
CA GLU A 39 -0.03 -3.55 -13.05
C GLU A 39 -0.47 -2.22 -13.67
N GLY A 40 -1.14 -1.38 -12.89
CA GLY A 40 -1.60 -0.07 -13.29
C GLY A 40 -0.49 0.91 -13.68
N LYS A 41 -0.90 2.04 -14.24
CA LYS A 41 0.02 3.09 -14.73
C LYS A 41 0.80 3.75 -13.57
N LYS A 42 0.12 4.08 -12.45
CA LYS A 42 0.74 4.79 -11.33
C LYS A 42 1.98 4.10 -10.74
N PRO A 43 1.93 2.81 -10.31
CA PRO A 43 3.12 2.17 -9.74
C PRO A 43 4.29 2.09 -10.72
N LYS A 44 4.02 1.90 -12.02
CA LYS A 44 5.05 1.89 -13.06
C LYS A 44 5.68 3.27 -13.26
N THR A 45 4.88 4.34 -13.26
CA THR A 45 5.36 5.72 -13.36
C THR A 45 6.30 6.07 -12.20
N PHE A 46 5.90 5.78 -10.95
CA PHE A 46 6.74 6.07 -9.78
C PHE A 46 7.99 5.18 -9.69
N LEU A 47 7.91 3.93 -10.15
CA LEU A 47 9.10 3.08 -10.29
C LEU A 47 10.10 3.67 -11.29
N ASN A 48 9.63 4.13 -12.45
CA ASN A 48 10.49 4.74 -13.46
C ASN A 48 11.07 6.07 -12.97
N PHE A 49 10.27 6.89 -12.30
CA PHE A 49 10.75 8.11 -11.65
C PHE A 49 11.86 7.81 -10.63
N ALA A 50 11.65 6.83 -9.76
CA ALA A 50 12.66 6.43 -8.77
C ALA A 50 13.98 5.99 -9.43
N LYS A 51 13.89 5.17 -10.48
CA LYS A 51 15.07 4.74 -11.25
C LYS A 51 15.83 5.91 -11.88
N LYS A 52 15.09 6.85 -12.51
CA LYS A 52 15.68 8.02 -13.17
C LYS A 52 16.38 8.97 -12.19
N ASN A 53 15.89 9.04 -10.95
CA ASN A 53 16.39 9.97 -9.93
C ASN A 53 17.26 9.29 -8.85
N ASP A 54 17.79 8.10 -9.10
CA ASP A 54 18.63 7.32 -8.17
C ASP A 54 17.98 7.12 -6.78
N LEU A 55 16.67 6.90 -6.73
CA LEU A 55 15.90 6.66 -5.51
C LEU A 55 15.58 5.16 -5.36
N GLY A 56 15.43 4.70 -4.12
CA GLY A 56 14.84 3.40 -3.85
C GLY A 56 13.32 3.41 -4.11
N PHE A 57 12.76 2.25 -4.44
CA PHE A 57 11.32 2.10 -4.65
C PHE A 57 10.81 0.80 -4.04
N LEU A 58 9.67 0.88 -3.39
CA LEU A 58 8.90 -0.25 -2.89
C LEU A 58 7.41 -0.03 -3.15
N ALA A 59 6.75 -1.04 -3.69
CA ALA A 59 5.29 -1.10 -3.76
C ALA A 59 4.84 -2.53 -3.54
N LEU A 60 3.73 -2.76 -2.86
CA LEU A 60 3.19 -4.09 -2.58
C LEU A 60 1.71 -4.16 -2.93
N GLU A 61 1.23 -5.35 -3.28
CA GLU A 61 -0.19 -5.67 -3.29
C GLU A 61 -0.57 -6.24 -1.93
N TYR A 62 -1.52 -5.64 -1.25
CA TYR A 62 -2.00 -6.17 0.03
C TYR A 62 -2.58 -7.57 -0.14
N SER A 63 -2.71 -8.33 0.95
CA SER A 63 -3.42 -9.62 0.89
C SER A 63 -4.83 -9.44 0.32
N GLY A 64 -5.22 -10.36 -0.58
CA GLY A 64 -6.51 -10.31 -1.27
C GLY A 64 -6.58 -9.32 -2.44
N HIS A 65 -5.47 -8.65 -2.81
CA HIS A 65 -5.40 -7.77 -3.98
C HIS A 65 -4.47 -8.33 -5.05
N GLY A 66 -4.79 -8.05 -6.30
CA GLY A 66 -3.99 -8.43 -7.47
C GLY A 66 -3.61 -9.91 -7.47
N LYS A 67 -2.32 -10.21 -7.49
CA LYS A 67 -1.78 -11.59 -7.45
C LYS A 67 -1.21 -11.98 -6.07
N SER A 68 -1.46 -11.18 -5.05
CA SER A 68 -1.19 -11.56 -3.66
C SER A 68 -2.20 -12.59 -3.16
N SER A 69 -1.76 -13.49 -2.28
CA SER A 69 -2.64 -14.51 -1.72
C SER A 69 -3.65 -13.91 -0.72
N GLY A 70 -4.68 -14.69 -0.44
CA GLY A 70 -5.78 -14.32 0.47
C GLY A 70 -7.04 -13.94 -0.30
N LYS A 71 -8.16 -13.87 0.43
CA LYS A 71 -9.44 -13.40 -0.10
C LYS A 71 -9.63 -11.93 0.30
N PHE A 72 -10.09 -11.11 -0.64
CA PHE A 72 -10.33 -9.68 -0.41
C PHE A 72 -11.26 -9.43 0.77
N ILE A 73 -12.34 -10.20 0.87
CA ILE A 73 -13.34 -10.11 1.95
C ILE A 73 -12.76 -10.32 3.36
N ASN A 74 -11.62 -10.98 3.47
CA ASN A 74 -10.92 -11.20 4.74
C ASN A 74 -9.91 -10.08 5.06
N GLY A 75 -9.93 -9.00 4.30
CA GLY A 75 -9.07 -7.83 4.46
C GLY A 75 -9.79 -6.68 5.16
N ASN A 76 -9.01 -5.79 5.75
CA ASN A 76 -9.44 -4.49 6.25
C ASN A 76 -8.24 -3.54 6.34
N ILE A 77 -8.51 -2.26 6.57
CA ILE A 77 -7.46 -1.22 6.64
C ILE A 77 -6.40 -1.54 7.70
N SER A 78 -6.81 -1.99 8.88
CA SER A 78 -5.85 -2.31 9.97
C SER A 78 -4.91 -3.45 9.59
N LYS A 79 -5.42 -4.50 8.94
CA LYS A 79 -4.63 -5.63 8.47
C LYS A 79 -3.65 -5.20 7.37
N TRP A 80 -4.11 -4.47 6.36
CA TRP A 80 -3.26 -3.98 5.27
C TRP A 80 -2.23 -2.96 5.75
N THR A 81 -2.58 -2.14 6.74
CA THR A 81 -1.63 -1.24 7.42
C THR A 81 -0.51 -2.02 8.11
N LYS A 82 -0.83 -3.07 8.87
CA LYS A 82 0.17 -3.94 9.53
C LYS A 82 1.03 -4.70 8.50
N GLU A 83 0.44 -5.22 7.43
CA GLU A 83 1.18 -5.85 6.33
C GLU A 83 2.18 -4.89 5.70
N THR A 84 1.74 -3.67 5.41
CA THR A 84 2.58 -2.62 4.84
C THR A 84 3.75 -2.27 5.78
N SER A 85 3.49 -2.11 7.08
CA SER A 85 4.55 -1.79 8.05
C SER A 85 5.61 -2.89 8.13
N LEU A 86 5.21 -4.16 8.14
CA LEU A 86 6.13 -5.30 8.10
C LEU A 86 6.96 -5.32 6.81
N PHE A 87 6.32 -5.00 5.68
CA PHE A 87 6.98 -4.93 4.38
C PHE A 87 8.03 -3.82 4.33
N ILE A 88 7.68 -2.62 4.79
CA ILE A 88 8.61 -1.48 4.88
C ILE A 88 9.80 -1.85 5.77
N LYS A 89 9.54 -2.32 7.00
CA LYS A 89 10.58 -2.73 7.95
C LYS A 89 11.56 -3.75 7.38
N LYS A 90 11.05 -4.73 6.62
CA LYS A 90 11.88 -5.79 6.02
C LYS A 90 12.67 -5.34 4.81
N ASN A 91 12.13 -4.42 4.01
CA ASN A 91 12.66 -4.10 2.69
C ASN A 91 13.35 -2.74 2.57
N VAL A 92 13.03 -1.77 3.43
CA VAL A 92 13.58 -0.42 3.39
C VAL A 92 14.59 -0.27 4.53
N LYS A 93 15.85 -0.03 4.18
CA LYS A 93 16.98 0.09 5.13
C LYS A 93 17.53 1.51 5.15
N THR A 94 16.65 2.51 5.17
CA THR A 94 17.00 3.92 5.25
C THR A 94 16.04 4.64 6.20
N ASN A 95 16.48 5.77 6.72
CA ASN A 95 15.66 6.66 7.56
C ASN A 95 14.99 7.78 6.75
N ARG A 96 14.90 7.65 5.42
CA ARG A 96 14.36 8.67 4.52
C ARG A 96 13.33 8.04 3.58
N ILE A 97 12.07 8.01 4.04
CA ILE A 97 10.92 7.40 3.35
C ILE A 97 9.99 8.50 2.86
N ILE A 98 9.63 8.43 1.58
CA ILE A 98 8.57 9.24 0.97
C ILE A 98 7.39 8.30 0.69
N LEU A 99 6.26 8.55 1.31
CA LEU A 99 5.05 7.77 1.09
C LEU A 99 4.23 8.39 -0.05
N ILE A 100 3.80 7.56 -0.99
CA ILE A 100 2.87 7.96 -2.05
C ILE A 100 1.67 7.03 -1.99
N GLY A 101 0.51 7.56 -1.63
CA GLY A 101 -0.72 6.79 -1.50
C GLY A 101 -1.79 7.21 -2.50
N SER A 102 -2.39 6.27 -3.21
CA SER A 102 -3.53 6.52 -4.09
C SER A 102 -4.83 6.05 -3.44
N SER A 103 -5.83 6.94 -3.31
CA SER A 103 -7.13 6.64 -2.72
C SER A 103 -7.00 5.98 -1.33
N MET A 104 -7.52 4.75 -1.13
CA MET A 104 -7.32 3.96 0.09
C MET A 104 -5.83 3.84 0.50
N GLY A 105 -4.92 3.79 -0.48
CA GLY A 105 -3.48 3.75 -0.22
C GLY A 105 -2.97 4.98 0.52
N ALA A 106 -3.61 6.14 0.35
CA ALA A 106 -3.32 7.33 1.15
C ALA A 106 -3.69 7.15 2.63
N TRP A 107 -4.84 6.52 2.92
CA TRP A 107 -5.23 6.19 4.29
C TRP A 107 -4.23 5.23 4.94
N ILE A 108 -3.84 4.15 4.22
CA ILE A 108 -2.82 3.21 4.70
C ILE A 108 -1.48 3.91 4.90
N SER A 109 -1.11 4.87 4.03
CA SER A 109 0.10 5.69 4.16
C SER A 109 0.09 6.54 5.43
N LEU A 110 -1.01 7.24 5.71
CA LEU A 110 -1.16 8.03 6.94
C LEU A 110 -1.01 7.17 8.19
N ASN A 111 -1.55 5.94 8.18
CA ASN A 111 -1.37 5.01 9.28
C ASN A 111 0.08 4.54 9.47
N GLN A 112 0.97 4.65 8.47
CA GLN A 112 2.39 4.31 8.62
C GLN A 112 3.15 5.29 9.54
N PHE A 113 2.65 6.51 9.73
CA PHE A 113 3.26 7.45 10.68
C PHE A 113 3.30 6.92 12.11
N LYS A 114 2.39 6.02 12.49
CA LYS A 114 2.40 5.35 13.81
C LYS A 114 3.67 4.49 14.00
N PHE A 115 4.27 3.99 12.91
CA PHE A 115 5.42 3.08 12.95
C PHE A 115 6.74 3.74 12.54
N PHE A 116 6.69 4.74 11.64
CA PHE A 116 7.87 5.29 10.96
C PHE A 116 7.95 6.82 11.01
N LYS A 117 7.34 7.47 12.03
CA LYS A 117 7.25 8.94 12.13
C LYS A 117 8.59 9.65 11.87
N LYS A 118 9.68 9.17 12.48
CA LYS A 118 11.02 9.75 12.33
C LYS A 118 11.64 9.52 10.96
N GLN A 119 11.24 8.46 10.27
CA GLN A 119 11.80 8.04 8.98
C GLN A 119 11.04 8.62 7.80
N ILE A 120 9.76 8.92 7.96
CA ILE A 120 8.93 9.52 6.89
C ILE A 120 9.30 10.98 6.75
N LYS A 121 9.79 11.36 5.58
CA LYS A 121 10.22 12.72 5.21
C LYS A 121 9.23 13.44 4.29
N GLY A 122 8.28 12.71 3.72
CA GLY A 122 7.25 13.28 2.86
C GLY A 122 6.08 12.33 2.63
N PHE A 123 4.93 12.92 2.31
CA PHE A 123 3.72 12.20 1.93
C PHE A 123 3.06 12.88 0.74
N LEU A 124 2.70 12.11 -0.27
CA LEU A 124 1.91 12.54 -1.41
C LEU A 124 0.63 11.68 -1.49
N GLY A 125 -0.52 12.33 -1.37
CA GLY A 125 -1.82 11.70 -1.56
C GLY A 125 -2.39 11.99 -2.95
N ILE A 126 -2.80 10.95 -3.67
CA ILE A 126 -3.42 11.05 -4.99
C ILE A 126 -4.87 10.61 -4.88
N GLY A 127 -5.81 11.55 -5.00
CA GLY A 127 -7.23 11.27 -4.78
C GLY A 127 -7.45 10.61 -3.42
N SER A 128 -6.86 11.20 -2.37
CA SER A 128 -6.85 10.64 -1.01
C SER A 128 -8.25 10.43 -0.49
N ALA A 129 -8.51 9.24 0.04
CA ALA A 129 -9.81 8.87 0.60
C ALA A 129 -9.65 8.23 1.98
N PRO A 130 -9.22 8.98 3.01
CA PRO A 130 -9.22 8.50 4.38
C PRO A 130 -10.66 8.27 4.84
N GLU A 131 -10.87 7.19 5.60
CA GLU A 131 -12.20 6.84 6.15
C GLU A 131 -13.34 6.71 5.12
N PHE A 132 -12.99 6.46 3.84
CA PHE A 132 -13.98 6.44 2.75
C PHE A 132 -15.05 5.36 2.93
N LEU A 133 -14.72 4.24 3.59
CA LEU A 133 -15.67 3.16 3.85
C LEU A 133 -16.83 3.64 4.70
N GLU A 134 -16.57 4.45 5.72
CA GLU A 134 -17.62 5.03 6.56
C GLU A 134 -18.26 6.26 5.90
N ASN A 135 -17.45 7.24 5.53
CA ASN A 135 -17.95 8.55 5.12
C ASN A 135 -18.52 8.59 3.70
N LEU A 136 -17.95 7.82 2.76
CA LEU A 136 -18.38 7.83 1.36
C LEU A 136 -19.26 6.65 0.98
N MET A 137 -19.18 5.53 1.69
CA MET A 137 -19.95 4.33 1.38
C MET A 137 -21.02 4.05 2.43
N TRP A 138 -20.63 3.73 3.66
CA TRP A 138 -21.55 3.31 4.71
C TRP A 138 -22.66 4.32 4.98
N LYS A 139 -22.32 5.61 5.13
CA LYS A 139 -23.33 6.66 5.39
C LYS A 139 -24.34 6.81 4.25
N LYS A 140 -23.96 6.48 3.02
CA LYS A 140 -24.82 6.57 1.83
C LYS A 140 -25.65 5.33 1.55
N PHE A 141 -25.37 4.20 2.19
CA PHE A 141 -26.14 3.00 2.00
C PHE A 141 -27.55 3.13 2.60
N SER A 142 -28.56 2.60 1.90
CA SER A 142 -29.90 2.48 2.43
C SER A 142 -29.94 1.59 3.68
N ARG A 143 -30.96 1.75 4.51
CA ARG A 143 -31.16 0.91 5.70
C ARG A 143 -31.16 -0.58 5.37
N LYS A 144 -31.78 -0.96 4.24
CA LYS A 144 -31.82 -2.35 3.74
C LYS A 144 -30.42 -2.90 3.52
N ILE A 145 -29.58 -2.18 2.75
CA ILE A 145 -28.18 -2.58 2.47
C ILE A 145 -27.37 -2.68 3.77
N LYS A 146 -27.53 -1.72 4.68
CA LYS A 146 -26.81 -1.74 5.96
C LYS A 146 -27.14 -3.00 6.78
N LEU A 147 -28.41 -3.40 6.82
CA LEU A 147 -28.87 -4.61 7.53
C LEU A 147 -28.36 -5.91 6.88
N GLU A 148 -28.17 -5.93 5.55
CA GLU A 148 -27.59 -7.09 4.85
C GLU A 148 -26.09 -7.24 5.10
N ILE A 149 -25.37 -6.14 5.32
CA ILE A 149 -23.92 -6.16 5.57
C ILE A 149 -23.58 -6.56 7.02
N ILE A 150 -24.48 -6.26 7.98
CA ILE A 150 -24.25 -6.54 9.41
C ILE A 150 -24.59 -8.00 9.79
N LYS A 151 -25.35 -8.69 8.96
CA LYS A 151 -25.63 -10.14 9.13
C LYS A 151 -24.40 -10.98 8.81
#